data_fc3d9e2dc2ae48a31f2bd9c600e67919
#
_entry.id   fc3d9e2dc2ae48a31f2bd9c600e67919
#
_cell.length_a   1.000
_cell.length_b   1.000
_cell.length_c   1.000
_cell.angle_alpha   90.00
_cell.angle_beta   90.00
_cell.angle_gamma   90.00
#
_symmetry.space_group_name_H-M   'P 1'
#
loop_
_entity.id
_entity.type
_entity.pdbx_description
1 polymer ?
#
loop_
_entity_poly.entity_id
_entity_poly.type
_entity_poly.pdbx_seq_one_letter_code
_entity_poly.pdbx_strand_id
1 'polypeptide(L)'
;MINMKKILSILLMIGLLFSNVSAVYADNEGTKLDLKAEAVVLMDAVSGAVLYQKNALKQLEPASITKIMTVYLAITKGDLNANVEVSAEAIDSIERDSSHIALDYNEVVKVEDMCYASLLASANDASNVLAEHVAGTQEAFVKLMNETAVSMGAQDTVFANAHGLPTNDANKPHLTTAYDMALMMKTMIKNETFLKISQTTSYTMAPTNKQKENRVFGNGNEMIKKSSYRYDGMIAGKTGWTTDAGYTYVAAAERDGMQLIVVILNDDSIADRYQDAKTLFDYGFENYKQVLVKASSLEPKEVQIMQGNRVAGEFTFSFEHDFNVLLSKDTDESALTTEIIVENEGDVDKISAKLVLYLNYVPIAEVPMEKQAVIHDLSFKATTLPIILNVLDIFSVAVMAFFMSLVAYSAYLSNRKKKSMNKKNG
;
A
#
# COMPACT_ATOMS: atom_id res chain seq x y z
N MET A 1 6.61 -39.43 -26.48
CA MET A 1 7.24 -39.42 -25.13
C MET A 1 7.87 -38.04 -24.90
N ILE A 2 7.26 -37.23 -24.08
CA ILE A 2 7.78 -35.90 -23.72
C ILE A 2 8.98 -36.11 -22.80
N ASN A 3 10.11 -35.51 -23.16
CA ASN A 3 11.37 -35.70 -22.46
C ASN A 3 11.30 -35.10 -21.05
N MET A 4 11.34 -35.94 -20.02
CA MET A 4 11.24 -35.60 -18.60
C MET A 4 12.21 -34.50 -18.17
N LYS A 5 13.39 -34.37 -18.82
CA LYS A 5 14.35 -33.28 -18.60
C LYS A 5 13.81 -31.92 -19.07
N LYS A 6 13.01 -31.89 -20.16
CA LYS A 6 12.36 -30.63 -20.62
C LYS A 6 11.24 -30.21 -19.69
N ILE A 7 10.47 -31.17 -19.14
CA ILE A 7 9.42 -30.88 -18.14
C ILE A 7 10.05 -30.36 -16.84
N LEU A 8 11.17 -30.95 -16.40
CA LEU A 8 11.89 -30.51 -15.21
C LEU A 8 12.50 -29.11 -15.39
N SER A 9 13.02 -28.80 -16.59
CA SER A 9 13.54 -27.45 -16.91
C SER A 9 12.42 -26.41 -16.98
N ILE A 10 11.24 -26.74 -17.51
CA ILE A 10 10.07 -25.86 -17.53
C ILE A 10 9.53 -25.65 -16.12
N LEU A 11 9.47 -26.70 -15.29
CA LEU A 11 9.08 -26.60 -13.89
C LEU A 11 10.07 -25.79 -13.04
N LEU A 12 11.37 -25.89 -13.35
CA LEU A 12 12.40 -25.07 -12.70
C LEU A 12 12.29 -23.58 -13.14
N MET A 13 12.00 -23.33 -14.41
CA MET A 13 11.80 -21.98 -14.95
C MET A 13 10.49 -21.34 -14.44
N ILE A 14 9.41 -22.11 -14.29
CA ILE A 14 8.15 -21.66 -13.66
C ILE A 14 8.36 -21.43 -12.15
N GLY A 15 9.17 -22.24 -11.47
CA GLY A 15 9.53 -22.03 -10.05
C GLY A 15 10.33 -20.74 -9.80
N LEU A 16 11.08 -20.26 -10.79
CA LEU A 16 11.81 -18.99 -10.75
C LEU A 16 10.93 -17.78 -11.07
N LEU A 17 9.79 -17.97 -11.75
CA LEU A 17 8.81 -16.91 -12.02
C LEU A 17 7.91 -16.58 -10.81
N PHE A 18 7.92 -17.40 -9.76
CA PHE A 18 7.29 -17.13 -8.47
C PHE A 18 8.33 -16.75 -7.39
N SER A 19 9.48 -16.19 -7.79
CA SER A 19 10.32 -15.52 -6.83
C SER A 19 9.52 -14.32 -6.30
N ASN A 20 8.94 -14.51 -5.11
CA ASN A 20 8.38 -13.45 -4.29
C ASN A 20 9.26 -12.22 -4.47
N VAL A 21 8.64 -11.08 -4.76
CA VAL A 21 9.27 -9.78 -4.58
C VAL A 21 9.65 -9.75 -3.10
N SER A 22 10.88 -10.15 -2.82
CA SER A 22 11.41 -10.02 -1.47
C SER A 22 11.52 -8.53 -1.24
N ALA A 23 10.65 -8.00 -0.39
CA ALA A 23 10.81 -6.64 0.07
C ALA A 23 12.27 -6.47 0.48
N VAL A 24 12.91 -5.43 -0.04
CA VAL A 24 14.30 -5.11 0.33
C VAL A 24 14.25 -4.65 1.78
N TYR A 25 14.52 -5.57 2.68
CA TYR A 25 14.58 -5.27 4.10
C TYR A 25 16.01 -4.84 4.42
N ALA A 26 16.16 -3.66 5.02
CA ALA A 26 17.42 -3.33 5.68
C ALA A 26 17.68 -4.40 6.75
N ASP A 27 18.82 -5.04 6.67
CA ASP A 27 19.29 -5.93 7.73
C ASP A 27 19.74 -5.06 8.90
N ASN A 28 18.83 -4.88 9.88
CA ASN A 28 19.09 -4.10 11.09
C ASN A 28 19.89 -4.89 12.12
N GLU A 29 20.71 -5.88 11.72
CA GLU A 29 21.61 -6.61 12.61
C GLU A 29 22.65 -5.67 13.24
N GLY A 30 22.24 -4.81 14.15
CA GLY A 30 23.15 -3.93 14.90
C GLY A 30 22.50 -2.74 15.58
N THR A 31 21.43 -2.16 15.04
CA THR A 31 20.79 -0.98 15.63
C THR A 31 19.47 -1.35 16.29
N LYS A 32 19.49 -1.56 17.60
CA LYS A 32 18.28 -1.79 18.38
C LYS A 32 17.77 -0.47 18.93
N LEU A 33 16.70 0.09 18.33
CA LEU A 33 15.98 1.22 18.91
C LEU A 33 15.08 0.72 20.07
N ASP A 34 15.00 1.53 21.14
CA ASP A 34 14.08 1.24 22.26
C ASP A 34 12.69 1.74 21.91
N LEU A 35 11.89 0.87 21.27
CA LEU A 35 10.53 1.14 20.78
C LEU A 35 9.53 0.30 21.55
N LYS A 36 8.42 0.93 22.00
CA LYS A 36 7.35 0.29 22.75
C LYS A 36 6.37 -0.44 21.84
N ALA A 37 6.08 0.14 20.68
CA ALA A 37 5.14 -0.44 19.71
C ALA A 37 5.49 -1.89 19.37
N GLU A 38 4.47 -2.69 19.12
CA GLU A 38 4.62 -4.10 18.78
C GLU A 38 5.18 -4.29 17.37
N ALA A 39 4.68 -3.52 16.39
CA ALA A 39 5.19 -3.54 15.03
C ALA A 39 5.42 -2.13 14.49
N VAL A 40 6.57 -1.93 13.82
CA VAL A 40 6.92 -0.66 13.22
C VAL A 40 7.61 -0.83 11.88
N VAL A 41 7.49 0.20 11.03
CA VAL A 41 8.26 0.39 9.80
C VAL A 41 8.69 1.84 9.70
N LEU A 42 9.96 2.05 9.34
CA LEU A 42 10.48 3.30 8.78
C LEU A 42 10.84 3.02 7.31
N MET A 43 10.27 3.76 6.38
CA MET A 43 10.42 3.56 4.94
C MET A 43 10.81 4.86 4.23
N ASP A 44 11.68 4.75 3.24
CA ASP A 44 11.89 5.81 2.24
C ASP A 44 10.66 5.93 1.34
N ALA A 45 10.07 7.12 1.30
CA ALA A 45 8.84 7.35 0.54
C ALA A 45 9.06 7.31 -0.99
N VAL A 46 10.28 7.52 -1.47
CA VAL A 46 10.61 7.52 -2.90
C VAL A 46 10.82 6.10 -3.41
N SER A 47 11.81 5.40 -2.88
CA SER A 47 12.16 4.04 -3.31
C SER A 47 11.26 2.96 -2.71
N GLY A 48 10.74 3.17 -1.49
CA GLY A 48 10.04 2.15 -0.72
C GLY A 48 11.00 1.26 0.08
N ALA A 49 12.29 1.61 0.13
CA ALA A 49 13.26 0.88 0.92
C ALA A 49 12.91 0.97 2.42
N VAL A 50 12.92 -0.16 3.10
CA VAL A 50 12.70 -0.23 4.54
C VAL A 50 14.01 0.10 5.25
N LEU A 51 14.05 1.21 5.98
CA LEU A 51 15.24 1.70 6.68
C LEU A 51 15.35 1.15 8.12
N TYR A 52 14.20 0.83 8.72
CA TYR A 52 14.09 0.17 10.02
C TYR A 52 12.78 -0.60 10.10
N GLN A 53 12.80 -1.73 10.80
CA GLN A 53 11.59 -2.53 11.03
C GLN A 53 11.65 -3.30 12.35
N LYS A 54 10.46 -3.53 12.90
CA LYS A 54 10.21 -4.47 13.99
C LYS A 54 8.86 -5.14 13.71
N ASN A 55 8.83 -6.47 13.56
CA ASN A 55 7.61 -7.23 13.26
C ASN A 55 6.80 -6.67 12.06
N ALA A 56 7.46 -6.15 11.03
CA ALA A 56 6.85 -5.37 9.94
C ALA A 56 5.68 -6.06 9.23
N LEU A 57 5.72 -7.40 9.13
CA LEU A 57 4.71 -8.23 8.46
C LEU A 57 3.70 -8.86 9.42
N LYS A 58 3.76 -8.54 10.73
CA LYS A 58 2.77 -9.03 11.68
C LYS A 58 1.44 -8.36 11.40
N GLN A 59 0.40 -9.17 11.18
CA GLN A 59 -0.97 -8.68 11.04
C GLN A 59 -1.52 -8.23 12.39
N LEU A 60 -1.97 -6.98 12.45
CA LEU A 60 -2.55 -6.32 13.62
C LEU A 60 -3.74 -5.46 13.18
N GLU A 61 -4.59 -5.11 14.10
CA GLU A 61 -5.71 -4.20 13.84
C GLU A 61 -5.23 -2.77 13.57
N PRO A 62 -5.67 -2.12 12.49
CA PRO A 62 -5.25 -0.76 12.15
C PRO A 62 -5.92 0.32 12.99
N ALA A 63 -7.10 0.08 13.56
CA ALA A 63 -7.97 1.13 14.06
C ALA A 63 -8.18 2.24 13.02
N SER A 64 -8.33 3.49 13.44
CA SER A 64 -8.67 4.62 12.55
C SER A 64 -7.59 5.04 11.55
N ILE A 65 -6.40 4.41 11.52
CA ILE A 65 -5.48 4.64 10.40
C ILE A 65 -6.04 4.10 9.08
N THR A 66 -7.03 3.20 9.12
CA THR A 66 -7.88 2.77 7.99
C THR A 66 -8.38 3.94 7.15
N LYS A 67 -8.72 5.07 7.78
CA LYS A 67 -9.34 6.23 7.14
C LYS A 67 -8.46 6.93 6.11
N ILE A 68 -7.14 6.66 6.09
CA ILE A 68 -6.30 7.16 4.99
C ILE A 68 -6.73 6.55 3.65
N MET A 69 -7.08 5.25 3.62
CA MET A 69 -7.61 4.58 2.43
C MET A 69 -8.98 5.14 2.04
N THR A 70 -9.87 5.32 3.02
CA THR A 70 -11.21 5.84 2.78
C THR A 70 -11.18 7.23 2.14
N VAL A 71 -10.39 8.15 2.71
CA VAL A 71 -10.29 9.50 2.17
C VAL A 71 -9.53 9.52 0.84
N TYR A 72 -8.50 8.70 0.67
CA TYR A 72 -7.81 8.58 -0.60
C TYR A 72 -8.73 8.11 -1.73
N LEU A 73 -9.59 7.12 -1.48
CA LEU A 73 -10.59 6.67 -2.44
C LEU A 73 -11.65 7.74 -2.72
N ALA A 74 -12.10 8.47 -1.71
CA ALA A 74 -13.02 9.59 -1.92
C ALA A 74 -12.42 10.69 -2.79
N ILE A 75 -11.13 11.01 -2.63
CA ILE A 75 -10.41 11.98 -3.45
C ILE A 75 -10.22 11.48 -4.90
N THR A 76 -9.91 10.20 -5.09
CA THR A 76 -9.50 9.68 -6.40
C THR A 76 -10.64 9.10 -7.23
N LYS A 77 -11.76 8.74 -6.61
CA LYS A 77 -12.90 8.08 -7.24
C LYS A 77 -14.23 8.83 -7.06
N GLY A 78 -14.34 9.69 -6.03
CA GLY A 78 -15.53 10.48 -5.76
C GLY A 78 -15.50 11.87 -6.39
N ASP A 79 -16.61 12.57 -6.29
CA ASP A 79 -16.71 14.01 -6.59
C ASP A 79 -16.71 14.80 -5.28
N LEU A 80 -15.60 15.44 -4.95
CA LEU A 80 -15.44 16.26 -3.74
C LEU A 80 -16.39 17.45 -3.66
N ASN A 81 -16.92 17.92 -4.79
CA ASN A 81 -17.85 19.05 -4.85
C ASN A 81 -19.32 18.62 -4.69
N ALA A 82 -19.60 17.33 -4.76
CA ALA A 82 -20.96 16.83 -4.58
C ALA A 82 -21.50 17.12 -3.20
N ASN A 83 -22.82 17.39 -3.13
CA ASN A 83 -23.58 17.36 -1.91
C ASN A 83 -24.32 16.03 -1.84
N VAL A 84 -24.20 15.34 -0.71
CA VAL A 84 -24.79 14.02 -0.49
C VAL A 84 -25.70 14.03 0.71
N GLU A 85 -26.76 13.27 0.65
CA GLU A 85 -27.68 13.07 1.76
C GLU A 85 -27.19 11.90 2.64
N VAL A 86 -27.09 12.14 3.94
CA VAL A 86 -26.63 11.15 4.92
C VAL A 86 -27.72 10.10 5.12
N SER A 87 -27.39 8.85 4.83
CA SER A 87 -28.28 7.71 4.99
C SER A 87 -28.43 7.31 6.47
N ALA A 88 -29.49 6.55 6.76
CA ALA A 88 -29.65 5.92 8.06
C ALA A 88 -28.50 4.91 8.33
N GLU A 89 -28.09 4.16 7.32
CA GLU A 89 -27.04 3.16 7.45
C GLU A 89 -25.68 3.76 7.81
N ALA A 90 -25.34 4.93 7.26
CA ALA A 90 -24.09 5.61 7.59
C ALA A 90 -23.99 5.98 9.08
N ILE A 91 -25.11 6.21 9.74
CA ILE A 91 -25.20 6.56 11.17
C ILE A 91 -25.38 5.32 12.05
N ASP A 92 -26.30 4.43 11.68
CA ASP A 92 -26.73 3.32 12.55
C ASP A 92 -25.72 2.16 12.56
N SER A 93 -24.82 2.09 11.59
CA SER A 93 -23.78 1.06 11.50
C SER A 93 -22.54 1.34 12.35
N ILE A 94 -22.48 2.47 13.05
CA ILE A 94 -21.37 2.79 13.99
C ILE A 94 -21.83 2.75 15.44
N GLU A 95 -20.91 2.44 16.35
CA GLU A 95 -21.15 2.52 17.78
C GLU A 95 -21.24 3.98 18.23
N ARG A 96 -22.23 4.32 19.07
CA ARG A 96 -22.52 5.69 19.49
C ARG A 96 -21.44 6.35 20.35
N ASP A 97 -20.63 5.55 21.02
CA ASP A 97 -19.48 5.98 21.82
C ASP A 97 -18.18 6.06 21.02
N SER A 98 -18.23 5.70 19.75
CA SER A 98 -17.09 5.83 18.82
C SER A 98 -16.95 7.27 18.28
N SER A 99 -15.83 7.57 17.62
CA SER A 99 -15.57 8.91 17.06
C SER A 99 -16.56 9.24 15.93
N HIS A 100 -17.31 10.33 16.04
CA HIS A 100 -18.25 10.82 15.03
C HIS A 100 -18.41 12.35 15.12
N ILE A 101 -19.01 12.99 14.12
CA ILE A 101 -19.31 14.42 14.09
C ILE A 101 -20.81 14.74 14.29
N ALA A 102 -21.56 13.74 14.75
CA ALA A 102 -22.98 13.80 14.98
C ALA A 102 -23.78 14.24 13.74
N LEU A 103 -23.61 13.50 12.66
CA LEU A 103 -24.46 13.65 11.47
C LEU A 103 -25.89 13.20 11.77
N ASP A 104 -26.86 13.86 11.16
CA ASP A 104 -28.28 13.54 11.27
C ASP A 104 -28.79 12.82 10.01
N TYR A 105 -29.87 12.04 10.16
CA TYR A 105 -30.55 11.43 9.01
C TYR A 105 -31.02 12.48 8.01
N ASN A 106 -30.76 12.24 6.72
CA ASN A 106 -31.10 13.14 5.62
C ASN A 106 -30.42 14.52 5.77
N GLU A 107 -29.31 14.60 6.48
CA GLU A 107 -28.45 15.77 6.48
C GLU A 107 -27.75 15.86 5.13
N VAL A 108 -27.73 17.04 4.51
CA VAL A 108 -27.05 17.26 3.23
C VAL A 108 -25.67 17.86 3.52
N VAL A 109 -24.62 17.12 3.16
CA VAL A 109 -23.23 17.46 3.46
C VAL A 109 -22.40 17.46 2.20
N LYS A 110 -21.33 18.28 2.15
CA LYS A 110 -20.36 18.26 1.07
C LYS A 110 -19.35 17.11 1.26
N VAL A 111 -19.04 16.39 0.20
CA VAL A 111 -18.07 15.27 0.24
C VAL A 111 -16.69 15.72 0.71
N GLU A 112 -16.22 16.92 0.29
CA GLU A 112 -14.98 17.49 0.79
C GLU A 112 -14.99 17.67 2.33
N ASP A 113 -16.09 18.17 2.90
CA ASP A 113 -16.24 18.33 4.36
C ASP A 113 -16.12 16.98 5.08
N MET A 114 -16.66 15.92 4.49
CA MET A 114 -16.57 14.55 5.03
C MET A 114 -15.14 14.01 4.99
N CYS A 115 -14.34 14.37 3.97
CA CYS A 115 -12.92 14.03 3.95
C CYS A 115 -12.17 14.70 5.11
N TYR A 116 -12.40 15.98 5.37
CA TYR A 116 -11.83 16.67 6.53
C TYR A 116 -12.30 16.08 7.85
N ALA A 117 -13.59 15.78 7.99
CA ALA A 117 -14.13 15.17 9.21
C ALA A 117 -13.52 13.78 9.47
N SER A 118 -13.41 12.96 8.44
CA SER A 118 -12.83 11.62 8.54
C SER A 118 -11.35 11.64 8.93
N LEU A 119 -10.52 12.49 8.29
CA LEU A 119 -9.09 12.54 8.62
C LEU A 119 -8.80 13.30 9.92
N LEU A 120 -9.38 14.49 10.13
CA LEU A 120 -9.02 15.35 11.25
C LEU A 120 -9.69 14.92 12.55
N ALA A 121 -11.03 14.79 12.53
CA ALA A 121 -11.82 14.40 13.71
C ALA A 121 -11.96 12.87 13.87
N SER A 122 -11.41 12.11 12.93
CA SER A 122 -11.53 10.64 12.93
C SER A 122 -13.00 10.15 12.87
N ALA A 123 -13.88 10.90 12.23
CA ALA A 123 -15.33 10.67 12.21
C ALA A 123 -15.71 9.40 11.43
N ASN A 124 -16.34 8.44 12.12
CA ASN A 124 -16.77 7.16 11.53
C ASN A 124 -18.00 7.35 10.64
N ASP A 125 -18.97 8.16 11.07
CA ASP A 125 -20.16 8.56 10.30
C ASP A 125 -19.75 9.22 8.96
N ALA A 126 -18.82 10.16 8.98
CA ALA A 126 -18.29 10.77 7.77
C ALA A 126 -17.59 9.75 6.84
N SER A 127 -16.88 8.78 7.42
CA SER A 127 -16.23 7.71 6.64
C SER A 127 -17.24 6.81 5.91
N ASN A 128 -18.37 6.50 6.56
CA ASN A 128 -19.46 5.74 5.95
C ASN A 128 -20.17 6.52 4.83
N VAL A 129 -20.40 7.84 5.04
CA VAL A 129 -20.94 8.72 3.99
C VAL A 129 -20.03 8.74 2.76
N LEU A 130 -18.70 8.81 2.96
CA LEU A 130 -17.73 8.72 1.86
C LEU A 130 -17.79 7.38 1.15
N ALA A 131 -17.91 6.27 1.90
CA ALA A 131 -18.01 4.92 1.35
C ALA A 131 -19.24 4.76 0.45
N GLU A 132 -20.40 5.21 0.93
CA GLU A 132 -21.64 5.15 0.16
C GLU A 132 -21.62 6.05 -1.07
N HIS A 133 -21.05 7.26 -0.94
CA HIS A 133 -20.91 8.17 -2.09
C HIS A 133 -20.04 7.57 -3.21
N VAL A 134 -18.92 6.92 -2.85
CA VAL A 134 -17.95 6.42 -3.84
C VAL A 134 -18.42 5.12 -4.49
N ALA A 135 -19.05 4.22 -3.74
CA ALA A 135 -19.34 2.87 -4.19
C ALA A 135 -20.82 2.48 -4.14
N GLY A 136 -21.69 3.36 -3.69
CA GLY A 136 -23.13 3.12 -3.56
C GLY A 136 -23.52 2.37 -2.27
N THR A 137 -22.67 1.47 -1.77
CA THR A 137 -22.88 0.76 -0.49
C THR A 137 -21.56 0.62 0.27
N GLN A 138 -21.63 0.41 1.59
CA GLN A 138 -20.44 0.18 2.43
C GLN A 138 -19.72 -1.12 2.03
N GLU A 139 -20.44 -2.19 1.68
CA GLU A 139 -19.87 -3.46 1.22
C GLU A 139 -19.10 -3.30 -0.10
N ALA A 140 -19.68 -2.60 -1.07
CA ALA A 140 -19.02 -2.34 -2.35
C ALA A 140 -17.75 -1.50 -2.15
N PHE A 141 -17.79 -0.55 -1.20
CA PHE A 141 -16.63 0.25 -0.85
C PHE A 141 -15.51 -0.56 -0.18
N VAL A 142 -15.85 -1.45 0.75
CA VAL A 142 -14.88 -2.38 1.37
C VAL A 142 -14.20 -3.25 0.32
N LYS A 143 -14.95 -3.76 -0.66
CA LYS A 143 -14.37 -4.48 -1.78
C LYS A 143 -13.37 -3.61 -2.55
N LEU A 144 -13.74 -2.36 -2.87
CA LEU A 144 -12.86 -1.39 -3.54
C LEU A 144 -11.60 -1.07 -2.72
N MET A 145 -11.73 -0.93 -1.38
CA MET A 145 -10.59 -0.74 -0.48
C MET A 145 -9.58 -1.89 -0.59
N ASN A 146 -10.06 -3.14 -0.54
CA ASN A 146 -9.22 -4.34 -0.62
C ASN A 146 -8.55 -4.48 -1.99
N GLU A 147 -9.28 -4.26 -3.09
CA GLU A 147 -8.72 -4.27 -4.44
C GLU A 147 -7.64 -3.18 -4.61
N THR A 148 -7.87 -1.99 -4.03
CA THR A 148 -6.92 -0.88 -4.07
C THR A 148 -5.68 -1.18 -3.23
N ALA A 149 -5.82 -1.76 -2.04
CA ALA A 149 -4.69 -2.17 -1.20
C ALA A 149 -3.78 -3.17 -1.94
N VAL A 150 -4.36 -4.20 -2.54
CA VAL A 150 -3.63 -5.17 -3.37
C VAL A 150 -2.90 -4.49 -4.53
N SER A 151 -3.54 -3.52 -5.21
CA SER A 151 -2.91 -2.78 -6.31
C SER A 151 -1.74 -1.90 -5.88
N MET A 152 -1.69 -1.50 -4.61
CA MET A 152 -0.59 -0.76 -3.99
C MET A 152 0.52 -1.67 -3.45
N GLY A 153 0.38 -3.00 -3.55
CA GLY A 153 1.32 -3.99 -3.02
C GLY A 153 1.02 -4.45 -1.59
N ALA A 154 -0.03 -3.94 -0.95
CA ALA A 154 -0.44 -4.30 0.41
C ALA A 154 -1.21 -5.63 0.40
N GLN A 155 -0.49 -6.75 0.40
CA GLN A 155 -1.02 -8.10 0.19
C GLN A 155 -1.57 -8.74 1.47
N ASP A 156 -1.09 -8.30 2.64
CA ASP A 156 -1.45 -8.85 3.95
C ASP A 156 -2.48 -7.96 4.69
N THR A 157 -3.13 -7.03 3.96
CA THR A 157 -4.17 -6.14 4.48
C THR A 157 -5.56 -6.61 4.07
N VAL A 158 -6.46 -6.68 5.04
CA VAL A 158 -7.89 -6.94 4.83
C VAL A 158 -8.70 -5.89 5.55
N PHE A 159 -9.42 -5.07 4.80
CA PHE A 159 -10.39 -4.11 5.33
C PHE A 159 -11.77 -4.75 5.43
N ALA A 160 -12.48 -4.49 6.53
CA ALA A 160 -13.85 -4.93 6.75
C ALA A 160 -14.86 -3.77 6.84
N ASN A 161 -14.38 -2.53 7.02
CA ASN A 161 -15.19 -1.31 7.05
C ASN A 161 -14.35 -0.09 6.65
N ALA A 162 -15.01 1.05 6.48
CA ALA A 162 -14.40 2.30 6.04
C ALA A 162 -13.69 3.10 7.15
N HIS A 163 -13.81 2.71 8.41
CA HIS A 163 -13.45 3.57 9.55
C HIS A 163 -12.45 2.96 10.53
N GLY A 164 -12.30 1.63 10.55
CA GLY A 164 -11.32 0.93 11.39
C GLY A 164 -11.81 0.50 12.77
N LEU A 165 -13.11 0.49 13.03
CA LEU A 165 -13.63 -0.16 14.23
C LEU A 165 -13.47 -1.70 14.09
N PRO A 166 -13.27 -2.40 15.22
CA PRO A 166 -13.24 -3.85 15.23
C PRO A 166 -14.51 -4.46 14.65
N THR A 167 -14.43 -5.67 14.14
CA THR A 167 -15.59 -6.44 13.70
C THR A 167 -15.88 -7.55 14.69
N ASN A 168 -17.14 -7.76 15.00
CA ASN A 168 -17.58 -8.90 15.84
C ASN A 168 -17.69 -10.21 15.03
N ASP A 169 -17.39 -10.18 13.73
CA ASP A 169 -17.44 -11.36 12.84
C ASP A 169 -16.03 -11.87 12.54
N ALA A 170 -15.66 -12.98 13.15
CA ALA A 170 -14.36 -13.63 12.93
C ALA A 170 -14.10 -14.01 11.47
N ASN A 171 -15.13 -14.06 10.61
CA ASN A 171 -14.98 -14.33 9.17
C ASN A 171 -14.71 -13.05 8.37
N LYS A 172 -14.76 -11.88 9.00
CA LYS A 172 -14.49 -10.57 8.40
C LYS A 172 -13.38 -9.85 9.19
N PRO A 173 -12.14 -10.36 9.17
CA PRO A 173 -11.06 -9.71 9.89
C PRO A 173 -10.80 -8.30 9.35
N HIS A 174 -10.38 -7.38 10.22
CA HIS A 174 -9.94 -6.04 9.86
C HIS A 174 -8.48 -5.89 10.29
N LEU A 175 -7.57 -6.33 9.44
CA LEU A 175 -6.15 -6.48 9.76
C LEU A 175 -5.27 -5.81 8.71
N THR A 176 -4.10 -5.38 9.13
CA THR A 176 -3.05 -4.84 8.28
C THR A 176 -1.67 -5.17 8.84
N THR A 177 -0.61 -4.86 8.09
CA THR A 177 0.77 -4.90 8.58
C THR A 177 1.38 -3.50 8.57
N ALA A 178 2.44 -3.28 9.35
CA ALA A 178 3.14 -2.00 9.33
C ALA A 178 3.76 -1.73 7.95
N TYR A 179 4.20 -2.78 7.26
CA TYR A 179 4.74 -2.69 5.90
C TYR A 179 3.67 -2.28 4.89
N ASP A 180 2.50 -2.92 4.91
CA ASP A 180 1.40 -2.61 3.99
C ASP A 180 0.89 -1.17 4.16
N MET A 181 0.76 -0.72 5.41
CA MET A 181 0.36 0.67 5.69
C MET A 181 1.39 1.67 5.17
N ALA A 182 2.68 1.35 5.22
CA ALA A 182 3.73 2.19 4.65
C ALA A 182 3.64 2.25 3.12
N LEU A 183 3.38 1.14 2.42
CA LEU A 183 3.16 1.10 0.98
C LEU A 183 1.95 1.94 0.55
N MET A 184 0.85 1.84 1.30
CA MET A 184 -0.34 2.65 1.05
C MET A 184 -0.03 4.14 1.25
N MET A 185 0.60 4.53 2.36
CA MET A 185 0.98 5.92 2.62
C MET A 185 1.94 6.46 1.55
N LYS A 186 2.92 5.67 1.09
CA LYS A 186 3.83 6.02 -0.02
C LYS A 186 3.09 6.42 -1.29
N THR A 187 1.98 5.76 -1.59
CA THR A 187 1.14 6.10 -2.74
C THR A 187 0.30 7.36 -2.47
N MET A 188 -0.29 7.47 -1.27
CA MET A 188 -1.23 8.53 -0.92
C MET A 188 -0.58 9.91 -0.81
N ILE A 189 0.65 10.00 -0.30
CA ILE A 189 1.36 11.29 -0.17
C ILE A 189 1.77 11.91 -1.51
N LYS A 190 1.65 11.19 -2.63
CA LYS A 190 1.81 11.75 -3.97
C LYS A 190 0.60 12.57 -4.41
N ASN A 191 -0.52 12.47 -3.72
CA ASN A 191 -1.74 13.22 -4.04
C ASN A 191 -1.80 14.52 -3.25
N GLU A 192 -1.74 15.66 -3.95
CA GLU A 192 -1.72 17.00 -3.35
C GLU A 192 -2.97 17.30 -2.50
N THR A 193 -4.15 16.81 -2.91
CA THR A 193 -5.39 17.00 -2.15
C THR A 193 -5.35 16.22 -0.84
N PHE A 194 -4.82 14.99 -0.86
CA PHE A 194 -4.61 14.22 0.36
C PHE A 194 -3.65 14.92 1.33
N LEU A 195 -2.52 15.42 0.82
CA LEU A 195 -1.55 16.19 1.62
C LEU A 195 -2.20 17.45 2.22
N LYS A 196 -2.94 18.23 1.40
CA LYS A 196 -3.64 19.43 1.86
C LYS A 196 -4.58 19.14 3.03
N ILE A 197 -5.42 18.09 2.91
CA ILE A 197 -6.35 17.71 3.97
C ILE A 197 -5.57 17.24 5.21
N SER A 198 -4.59 16.36 5.04
CA SER A 198 -3.82 15.76 6.13
C SER A 198 -3.03 16.80 6.93
N GLN A 199 -2.51 17.85 6.28
CA GLN A 199 -1.74 18.94 6.91
C GLN A 199 -2.61 20.01 7.57
N THR A 200 -3.92 20.01 7.30
CA THR A 200 -4.84 21.00 7.89
C THR A 200 -4.94 20.78 9.39
N THR A 201 -4.62 21.80 10.18
CA THR A 201 -4.65 21.73 11.66
C THR A 201 -6.03 21.91 12.24
N SER A 202 -6.87 22.69 11.56
CA SER A 202 -8.28 22.93 11.92
C SER A 202 -9.09 23.24 10.68
N TYR A 203 -10.30 22.70 10.59
CA TYR A 203 -11.23 22.91 9.50
C TYR A 203 -12.60 23.31 10.06
N THR A 204 -13.27 24.26 9.42
CA THR A 204 -14.61 24.70 9.80
C THR A 204 -15.61 24.34 8.71
N MET A 205 -16.48 23.39 9.00
CA MET A 205 -17.62 23.03 8.17
C MET A 205 -18.77 24.01 8.38
N ALA A 206 -19.34 24.52 7.30
CA ALA A 206 -20.47 25.44 7.33
C ALA A 206 -21.75 24.74 7.83
N PRO A 207 -22.79 25.52 8.25
CA PRO A 207 -24.10 24.99 8.60
C PRO A 207 -24.72 24.17 7.45
N THR A 208 -25.54 23.18 7.82
CA THR A 208 -26.27 22.32 6.90
C THR A 208 -27.77 22.53 6.99
N ASN A 209 -28.55 21.73 6.26
CA ASN A 209 -30.02 21.72 6.40
C ASN A 209 -30.49 21.21 7.77
N LYS A 210 -29.64 20.51 8.54
CA LYS A 210 -29.97 19.96 9.89
C LYS A 210 -29.28 20.72 11.02
N GLN A 211 -27.99 21.06 10.84
CA GLN A 211 -27.20 21.77 11.85
C GLN A 211 -27.02 23.24 11.47
N LYS A 212 -27.44 24.12 12.37
CA LYS A 212 -27.41 25.59 12.16
C LYS A 212 -26.09 26.25 12.53
N GLU A 213 -25.26 25.55 13.31
CA GLU A 213 -23.95 26.04 13.74
C GLU A 213 -22.82 25.40 12.94
N ASN A 214 -21.70 26.08 12.84
CA ASN A 214 -20.50 25.51 12.26
C ASN A 214 -20.00 24.33 13.10
N ARG A 215 -19.51 23.28 12.43
CA ARG A 215 -18.70 22.25 13.08
C ARG A 215 -17.23 22.56 12.87
N VAL A 216 -16.43 22.52 13.94
CA VAL A 216 -14.98 22.76 13.86
C VAL A 216 -14.24 21.45 14.18
N PHE A 217 -13.42 21.01 13.24
CA PHE A 217 -12.62 19.80 13.35
C PHE A 217 -11.17 20.16 13.62
N GLY A 218 -10.64 19.75 14.77
CA GLY A 218 -9.20 19.80 15.05
C GLY A 218 -8.52 18.55 14.54
N ASN A 219 -7.30 18.69 14.01
CA ASN A 219 -6.53 17.52 13.60
C ASN A 219 -6.10 16.68 14.80
N GLY A 220 -6.40 15.38 14.80
CA GLY A 220 -6.00 14.43 15.83
C GLY A 220 -4.50 14.12 15.87
N ASN A 221 -3.75 14.52 14.84
CA ASN A 221 -2.31 14.35 14.78
C ASN A 221 -1.59 15.50 15.54
N GLU A 222 -1.10 15.21 16.75
CA GLU A 222 -0.41 16.19 17.56
C GLU A 222 0.97 16.59 17.02
N MET A 223 1.61 15.75 16.18
CA MET A 223 2.93 16.07 15.61
C MET A 223 2.86 17.21 14.57
N ILE A 224 1.67 17.52 14.02
CA ILE A 224 1.50 18.63 13.07
C ILE A 224 1.07 19.94 13.77
N LYS A 225 0.57 19.86 15.00
CA LYS A 225 0.07 21.01 15.77
C LYS A 225 1.16 21.65 16.61
N LYS A 226 0.87 22.84 17.17
CA LYS A 226 1.69 23.46 18.22
C LYS A 226 1.42 22.74 19.55
N SER A 227 2.02 21.60 19.75
CA SER A 227 1.94 20.77 20.94
C SER A 227 3.33 20.34 21.41
N SER A 228 3.41 19.69 22.57
CA SER A 228 4.67 19.08 23.06
C SER A 228 5.19 17.96 22.14
N TYR A 229 4.32 17.41 21.28
CA TYR A 229 4.66 16.36 20.33
C TYR A 229 5.00 16.89 18.94
N ARG A 230 4.99 18.21 18.71
CA ARG A 230 5.28 18.77 17.39
C ARG A 230 6.58 18.23 16.83
N TYR A 231 6.53 17.81 15.56
CA TYR A 231 7.71 17.37 14.81
C TYR A 231 7.81 18.18 13.51
N ASP A 232 8.95 18.87 13.34
CA ASP A 232 9.14 19.71 12.18
C ASP A 232 9.34 18.86 10.92
N GLY A 233 8.70 19.27 9.82
CA GLY A 233 8.72 18.54 8.55
C GLY A 233 7.53 17.59 8.36
N MET A 234 6.58 17.50 9.29
CA MET A 234 5.39 16.64 9.09
C MET A 234 4.58 17.04 7.87
N ILE A 235 4.34 16.11 6.95
CA ILE A 235 3.56 16.33 5.73
C ILE A 235 2.25 15.56 5.70
N ALA A 236 2.13 14.46 6.44
CA ALA A 236 0.88 13.70 6.57
C ALA A 236 0.87 12.89 7.87
N GLY A 237 -0.31 12.48 8.32
CA GLY A 237 -0.42 11.52 9.40
C GLY A 237 -1.84 11.27 9.86
N LYS A 238 -2.11 10.06 10.34
CA LYS A 238 -3.37 9.63 10.94
C LYS A 238 -3.10 8.77 12.17
N THR A 239 -3.80 9.07 13.25
CA THR A 239 -3.79 8.31 14.51
C THR A 239 -4.96 7.35 14.56
N GLY A 240 -4.79 6.23 15.25
CA GLY A 240 -5.88 5.32 15.58
C GLY A 240 -5.76 4.83 17.03
N TRP A 241 -6.86 4.33 17.53
CA TRP A 241 -6.95 3.64 18.81
C TRP A 241 -8.25 2.83 18.90
N THR A 242 -8.15 1.61 19.36
CA THR A 242 -9.22 0.78 19.92
C THR A 242 -8.62 -0.02 21.06
N THR A 243 -9.45 -0.67 21.87
CA THR A 243 -8.94 -1.54 22.95
C THR A 243 -8.06 -2.66 22.41
N ASP A 244 -8.42 -3.24 21.27
CA ASP A 244 -7.74 -4.40 20.68
C ASP A 244 -6.52 -3.98 19.83
N ALA A 245 -6.61 -2.86 19.11
CA ALA A 245 -5.51 -2.35 18.28
C ALA A 245 -4.39 -1.66 19.05
N GLY A 246 -4.65 -1.23 20.31
CA GLY A 246 -3.74 -0.31 21.00
C GLY A 246 -3.65 1.04 20.27
N TYR A 247 -2.57 1.78 20.49
CA TYR A 247 -2.34 3.04 19.80
C TYR A 247 -1.63 2.79 18.48
N THR A 248 -2.23 3.26 17.37
CA THR A 248 -1.70 3.11 16.02
C THR A 248 -1.41 4.46 15.39
N TYR A 249 -0.43 4.51 14.48
CA TYR A 249 -0.05 5.73 13.77
C TYR A 249 0.56 5.41 12.42
N VAL A 250 0.18 6.17 11.41
CA VAL A 250 0.87 6.22 10.12
C VAL A 250 1.15 7.68 9.80
N ALA A 251 2.39 8.00 9.45
CA ALA A 251 2.82 9.37 9.22
C ALA A 251 3.92 9.47 8.18
N ALA A 252 4.02 10.66 7.57
CA ALA A 252 5.12 11.02 6.70
C ALA A 252 5.69 12.37 7.08
N ALA A 253 7.01 12.49 6.99
CA ALA A 253 7.73 13.73 7.23
C ALA A 253 8.76 13.98 6.12
N GLU A 254 9.06 15.27 5.87
CA GLU A 254 10.04 15.70 4.89
C GLU A 254 11.03 16.69 5.50
N ARG A 255 12.31 16.47 5.25
CA ARG A 255 13.40 17.41 5.54
C ARG A 255 14.41 17.43 4.41
N ASP A 256 14.74 18.59 3.91
CA ASP A 256 15.74 18.79 2.85
C ASP A 256 15.49 17.90 1.61
N GLY A 257 14.21 17.69 1.28
CA GLY A 257 13.77 16.84 0.18
C GLY A 257 13.74 15.33 0.48
N MET A 258 14.23 14.88 1.63
CA MET A 258 14.11 13.50 2.09
C MET A 258 12.72 13.27 2.68
N GLN A 259 11.97 12.34 2.12
CA GLN A 259 10.63 11.98 2.61
C GLN A 259 10.67 10.59 3.26
N LEU A 260 10.25 10.52 4.51
CA LEU A 260 10.20 9.30 5.30
C LEU A 260 8.77 8.99 5.74
N ILE A 261 8.45 7.71 5.78
CA ILE A 261 7.17 7.19 6.28
C ILE A 261 7.45 6.35 7.53
N VAL A 262 6.66 6.60 8.56
CA VAL A 262 6.66 5.82 9.80
C VAL A 262 5.30 5.19 9.99
N VAL A 263 5.27 3.90 10.33
CA VAL A 263 4.07 3.19 10.78
C VAL A 263 4.34 2.59 12.15
N ILE A 264 3.37 2.74 13.03
CA ILE A 264 3.36 2.22 14.40
C ILE A 264 2.04 1.48 14.61
N LEU A 265 2.13 0.23 15.02
CA LEU A 265 0.97 -0.59 15.36
C LEU A 265 1.11 -1.15 16.76
N ASN A 266 0.00 -1.10 17.51
CA ASN A 266 -0.14 -1.61 18.85
C ASN A 266 0.92 -1.07 19.82
N ASP A 267 0.87 0.25 20.05
CA ASP A 267 1.67 0.92 21.06
C ASP A 267 0.88 1.06 22.38
N ASP A 268 1.59 1.24 23.48
CA ASP A 268 1.04 1.21 24.84
C ASP A 268 0.29 2.50 25.21
N SER A 269 0.71 3.66 24.67
CA SER A 269 0.12 4.95 25.04
C SER A 269 0.23 5.99 23.93
N ILE A 270 -0.53 7.11 24.11
CA ILE A 270 -0.40 8.29 23.24
C ILE A 270 1.04 8.84 23.26
N ALA A 271 1.67 8.88 24.42
CA ALA A 271 3.01 9.42 24.58
C ALA A 271 4.05 8.51 23.90
N ASP A 272 3.96 7.21 24.11
CA ASP A 272 4.88 6.23 23.52
C ASP A 272 4.76 6.25 22.00
N ARG A 273 3.55 6.23 21.45
CA ARG A 273 3.31 6.34 20.01
C ARG A 273 4.02 7.52 19.34
N TYR A 274 3.95 8.71 19.94
CA TYR A 274 4.65 9.88 19.38
C TYR A 274 6.16 9.86 19.65
N GLN A 275 6.58 9.27 20.77
CA GLN A 275 8.00 9.10 21.06
C GLN A 275 8.64 8.11 20.09
N ASP A 276 7.98 6.97 19.83
CA ASP A 276 8.46 5.96 18.89
C ASP A 276 8.51 6.53 17.46
N ALA A 277 7.47 7.29 17.05
CA ALA A 277 7.47 7.97 15.75
C ALA A 277 8.63 8.96 15.63
N LYS A 278 8.87 9.78 16.65
CA LYS A 278 9.99 10.72 16.68
C LYS A 278 11.33 9.99 16.60
N THR A 279 11.51 8.92 17.37
CA THR A 279 12.74 8.11 17.39
C THR A 279 13.03 7.54 16.00
N LEU A 280 12.02 7.02 15.32
CA LEU A 280 12.15 6.48 13.96
C LEU A 280 12.49 7.57 12.94
N PHE A 281 11.80 8.70 12.96
CA PHE A 281 12.09 9.81 12.05
C PHE A 281 13.50 10.37 12.29
N ASP A 282 13.86 10.62 13.55
CA ASP A 282 15.21 11.11 13.89
C ASP A 282 16.27 10.10 13.43
N TYR A 283 16.07 8.80 13.67
CA TYR A 283 16.98 7.77 13.17
C TYR A 283 17.16 7.84 11.65
N GLY A 284 16.07 7.99 10.90
CA GLY A 284 16.12 8.09 9.44
C GLY A 284 16.87 9.34 8.97
N PHE A 285 16.47 10.51 9.45
CA PHE A 285 17.10 11.77 9.03
C PHE A 285 18.56 11.93 9.50
N GLU A 286 18.93 11.32 10.62
CA GLU A 286 20.28 11.40 11.16
C GLU A 286 21.25 10.40 10.52
N ASN A 287 20.77 9.21 10.12
CA ASN A 287 21.64 8.11 9.68
C ASN A 287 21.65 7.89 8.16
N TYR A 288 20.71 8.50 7.42
CA TYR A 288 20.64 8.35 5.97
C TYR A 288 20.91 9.66 5.27
N LYS A 289 21.40 9.57 4.03
CA LYS A 289 21.66 10.70 3.12
C LYS A 289 21.01 10.44 1.78
N GLN A 290 20.65 11.51 1.08
CA GLN A 290 20.22 11.43 -0.30
C GLN A 290 21.44 11.36 -1.22
N VAL A 291 21.39 10.45 -2.18
CA VAL A 291 22.35 10.35 -3.27
C VAL A 291 21.60 10.57 -4.58
N LEU A 292 22.01 11.59 -5.33
CA LEU A 292 21.42 11.94 -6.61
C LEU A 292 21.85 10.94 -7.68
N VAL A 293 20.90 10.23 -8.25
CA VAL A 293 21.08 9.40 -9.45
C VAL A 293 20.68 10.24 -10.65
N LYS A 294 21.64 10.52 -11.52
CA LYS A 294 21.39 11.28 -12.75
C LYS A 294 20.75 10.37 -13.79
N ALA A 295 19.59 10.72 -14.30
CA ALA A 295 18.92 10.01 -15.39
C ALA A 295 19.83 9.81 -16.60
N SER A 296 20.64 10.84 -16.93
CA SER A 296 21.60 10.82 -18.03
C SER A 296 22.79 9.86 -17.85
N SER A 297 23.00 9.34 -16.64
CA SER A 297 24.04 8.32 -16.37
C SER A 297 23.55 6.89 -16.53
N LEU A 298 22.25 6.70 -16.76
CA LEU A 298 21.61 5.40 -16.91
C LEU A 298 21.26 5.18 -18.39
N GLU A 299 21.70 4.06 -18.94
CA GLU A 299 21.33 3.70 -20.31
C GLU A 299 19.87 3.25 -20.36
N PRO A 300 19.07 3.74 -21.33
CA PRO A 300 17.73 3.24 -21.55
C PRO A 300 17.72 1.73 -21.86
N LYS A 301 16.69 1.04 -21.39
CA LYS A 301 16.48 -0.38 -21.71
C LYS A 301 15.46 -0.53 -22.81
N GLU A 302 15.90 -1.08 -23.94
CA GLU A 302 15.01 -1.38 -25.06
C GLU A 302 14.53 -2.83 -25.00
N VAL A 303 13.23 -3.04 -25.27
CA VAL A 303 12.59 -4.35 -25.34
C VAL A 303 11.76 -4.43 -26.60
N GLN A 304 12.07 -5.38 -27.47
CA GLN A 304 11.37 -5.58 -28.74
C GLN A 304 10.03 -6.26 -28.56
N ILE A 305 9.01 -5.73 -29.23
CA ILE A 305 7.69 -6.34 -29.33
C ILE A 305 7.69 -7.26 -30.56
N MET A 306 7.62 -8.56 -30.33
CA MET A 306 7.67 -9.55 -31.41
C MET A 306 6.28 -9.99 -31.85
N GLN A 307 6.03 -10.02 -33.16
CA GLN A 307 4.88 -10.70 -33.78
C GLN A 307 5.38 -11.85 -34.62
N GLY A 308 5.36 -13.06 -34.09
CA GLY A 308 6.01 -14.20 -34.71
C GLY A 308 7.52 -13.94 -34.80
N ASN A 309 8.08 -13.93 -36.02
CA ASN A 309 9.49 -13.66 -36.25
C ASN A 309 9.79 -12.20 -36.69
N ARG A 310 8.84 -11.28 -36.54
CA ARG A 310 9.00 -9.86 -36.92
C ARG A 310 8.94 -8.96 -35.72
N VAL A 311 9.75 -7.91 -35.72
CA VAL A 311 9.65 -6.81 -34.74
C VAL A 311 8.46 -5.94 -35.13
N ALA A 312 7.43 -5.91 -34.30
CA ALA A 312 6.23 -5.09 -34.49
C ALA A 312 6.33 -3.72 -33.81
N GLY A 313 7.28 -3.56 -32.91
CA GLY A 313 7.52 -2.31 -32.19
C GLY A 313 8.59 -2.52 -31.12
N GLU A 314 8.79 -1.49 -30.32
CA GLU A 314 9.71 -1.51 -29.19
C GLU A 314 9.17 -0.71 -28.01
N PHE A 315 9.53 -1.14 -26.80
CA PHE A 315 9.41 -0.32 -25.59
C PHE A 315 10.78 0.19 -25.21
N THR A 316 10.86 1.46 -24.90
CA THR A 316 12.02 2.07 -24.26
C THR A 316 11.66 2.39 -22.82
N PHE A 317 12.41 1.85 -21.88
CA PHE A 317 12.35 2.18 -20.47
C PHE A 317 13.48 3.13 -20.12
N SER A 318 13.17 4.28 -19.54
CA SER A 318 14.13 5.33 -19.20
C SER A 318 13.69 6.09 -17.96
N PHE A 319 14.54 7.01 -17.50
CA PHE A 319 14.19 8.03 -16.52
C PHE A 319 14.18 9.39 -17.22
N GLU A 320 13.08 10.13 -17.12
CA GLU A 320 12.98 11.49 -17.67
C GLU A 320 13.66 12.52 -16.76
N HIS A 321 13.71 12.24 -15.47
CA HIS A 321 14.24 13.14 -14.44
C HIS A 321 15.24 12.45 -13.53
N ASP A 322 16.18 13.24 -13.02
CA ASP A 322 17.07 12.80 -11.94
C ASP A 322 16.23 12.49 -10.69
N PHE A 323 16.66 11.50 -9.92
CA PHE A 323 15.98 11.10 -8.69
C PHE A 323 16.97 10.83 -7.56
N ASN A 324 16.49 10.92 -6.32
CA ASN A 324 17.29 10.63 -5.15
C ASN A 324 16.98 9.22 -4.64
N VAL A 325 18.02 8.55 -4.12
CA VAL A 325 17.90 7.32 -3.32
C VAL A 325 18.49 7.58 -1.94
N LEU A 326 17.98 6.89 -0.93
CA LEU A 326 18.52 6.99 0.41
C LEU A 326 19.55 5.89 0.64
N LEU A 327 20.73 6.31 1.12
CA LEU A 327 21.80 5.42 1.56
C LEU A 327 22.17 5.74 2.99
N SER A 328 22.63 4.75 3.75
CA SER A 328 23.26 5.02 5.05
C SER A 328 24.44 5.99 4.83
N LYS A 329 24.64 6.92 5.77
CA LYS A 329 25.77 7.87 5.71
C LYS A 329 27.12 7.17 5.69
N ASP A 330 27.20 5.98 6.28
CA ASP A 330 28.40 5.16 6.34
C ASP A 330 28.60 4.29 5.09
N THR A 331 27.68 4.36 4.11
CA THR A 331 27.78 3.57 2.89
C THR A 331 28.91 4.07 2.00
N ASP A 332 29.78 3.15 1.60
CA ASP A 332 30.75 3.35 0.51
C ASP A 332 30.00 3.32 -0.84
N GLU A 333 29.84 4.49 -1.44
CA GLU A 333 29.12 4.63 -2.71
C GLU A 333 29.82 3.89 -3.87
N SER A 334 31.13 3.59 -3.75
CA SER A 334 31.87 2.85 -4.77
C SER A 334 31.45 1.37 -4.87
N ALA A 335 30.78 0.85 -3.84
CA ALA A 335 30.24 -0.52 -3.82
C ALA A 335 28.83 -0.61 -4.40
N LEU A 336 28.26 0.51 -4.86
CA LEU A 336 26.93 0.53 -5.48
C LEU A 336 27.01 0.00 -6.91
N THR A 337 26.07 -0.88 -7.23
CA THR A 337 25.84 -1.34 -8.59
C THR A 337 24.35 -1.22 -8.93
N THR A 338 24.04 -1.11 -10.21
CA THR A 338 22.66 -0.98 -10.69
C THR A 338 22.34 -2.06 -11.72
N GLU A 339 21.10 -2.54 -11.73
CA GLU A 339 20.58 -3.46 -12.72
C GLU A 339 19.18 -3.04 -13.14
N ILE A 340 18.87 -3.10 -14.43
CA ILE A 340 17.51 -2.88 -14.93
C ILE A 340 16.84 -4.23 -15.10
N ILE A 341 15.76 -4.44 -14.34
CA ILE A 341 14.93 -5.64 -14.41
C ILE A 341 13.65 -5.31 -15.17
N VAL A 342 13.40 -6.07 -16.25
CA VAL A 342 12.13 -5.99 -17.00
C VAL A 342 11.20 -7.07 -16.50
N GLU A 343 9.97 -6.70 -16.20
CA GLU A 343 8.92 -7.58 -15.70
C GLU A 343 7.82 -7.75 -16.75
N ASN A 344 7.22 -8.94 -16.81
CA ASN A 344 6.11 -9.26 -17.72
C ASN A 344 6.44 -9.06 -19.22
N GLU A 345 7.66 -9.40 -19.65
CA GLU A 345 8.10 -9.22 -21.04
C GLU A 345 7.16 -9.83 -22.10
N GLY A 346 6.37 -10.82 -21.75
CA GLY A 346 5.38 -11.45 -22.63
C GLY A 346 4.02 -10.76 -22.72
N ASP A 347 3.76 -9.74 -21.90
CA ASP A 347 2.47 -9.03 -21.79
C ASP A 347 2.68 -7.55 -22.10
N VAL A 348 2.28 -7.12 -23.31
CA VAL A 348 2.48 -5.76 -23.81
C VAL A 348 1.78 -4.69 -22.96
N ASP A 349 0.66 -5.02 -22.30
CA ASP A 349 -0.08 -4.10 -21.46
C ASP A 349 0.51 -4.01 -20.05
N LYS A 350 1.08 -5.12 -19.54
CA LYS A 350 1.62 -5.22 -18.19
C LYS A 350 3.16 -5.10 -18.10
N ILE A 351 3.86 -5.12 -19.25
CA ILE A 351 5.31 -5.00 -19.23
C ILE A 351 5.74 -3.72 -18.52
N SER A 352 6.66 -3.84 -17.59
CA SER A 352 7.26 -2.77 -16.81
C SER A 352 8.75 -3.00 -16.65
N ALA A 353 9.49 -1.98 -16.25
CA ALA A 353 10.87 -2.10 -15.85
C ALA A 353 11.14 -1.31 -14.58
N LYS A 354 12.10 -1.76 -13.80
CA LYS A 354 12.61 -1.08 -12.63
C LYS A 354 14.13 -1.11 -12.60
N LEU A 355 14.71 -0.05 -12.09
CA LEU A 355 16.13 -0.01 -11.72
C LEU A 355 16.24 -0.57 -10.30
N VAL A 356 17.08 -1.58 -10.13
CA VAL A 356 17.44 -2.10 -8.80
C VAL A 356 18.83 -1.63 -8.45
N LEU A 357 18.99 -1.02 -7.30
CA LEU A 357 20.27 -0.63 -6.74
C LEU A 357 20.72 -1.72 -5.78
N TYR A 358 21.97 -2.13 -5.90
CA TYR A 358 22.60 -3.11 -5.03
C TYR A 358 23.75 -2.48 -4.26
N LEU A 359 23.89 -2.85 -3.00
CA LEU A 359 25.09 -2.61 -2.20
C LEU A 359 25.68 -3.97 -1.82
N ASN A 360 26.92 -4.23 -2.25
CA ASN A 360 27.57 -5.52 -2.04
C ASN A 360 26.70 -6.71 -2.48
N TYR A 361 26.06 -6.61 -3.65
CA TYR A 361 25.14 -7.59 -4.25
C TYR A 361 23.79 -7.77 -3.48
N VAL A 362 23.54 -7.00 -2.45
CA VAL A 362 22.23 -6.97 -1.76
C VAL A 362 21.39 -5.84 -2.35
N PRO A 363 20.15 -6.11 -2.83
CA PRO A 363 19.28 -5.06 -3.33
C PRO A 363 18.87 -4.14 -2.17
N ILE A 364 18.99 -2.83 -2.36
CA ILE A 364 18.71 -1.81 -1.33
C ILE A 364 17.62 -0.81 -1.74
N ALA A 365 17.33 -0.69 -3.03
CA ALA A 365 16.27 0.16 -3.54
C ALA A 365 15.79 -0.32 -4.90
N GLU A 366 14.49 -0.12 -5.17
CA GLU A 366 13.88 -0.36 -6.48
C GLU A 366 13.15 0.91 -6.94
N VAL A 367 13.47 1.38 -8.13
CA VAL A 367 12.86 2.60 -8.70
C VAL A 367 12.20 2.25 -10.03
N PRO A 368 10.87 2.40 -10.16
CA PRO A 368 10.18 2.11 -11.41
C PRO A 368 10.64 3.07 -12.53
N MET A 369 10.76 2.53 -13.73
CA MET A 369 11.16 3.28 -14.93
C MET A 369 9.95 3.69 -15.75
N GLU A 370 10.06 4.81 -16.45
CA GLU A 370 9.04 5.29 -17.38
C GLU A 370 9.08 4.48 -18.67
N LYS A 371 7.88 4.18 -19.21
CA LYS A 371 7.70 3.37 -20.41
C LYS A 371 7.27 4.23 -21.58
N GLN A 372 8.06 4.24 -22.65
CA GLN A 372 7.68 4.82 -23.95
C GLN A 372 7.54 3.68 -24.97
N ALA A 373 6.49 3.73 -25.80
CA ALA A 373 6.22 2.70 -26.80
C ALA A 373 6.30 3.28 -28.20
N VAL A 374 7.07 2.62 -29.10
CA VAL A 374 7.06 2.86 -30.54
C VAL A 374 6.52 1.62 -31.23
N ILE A 375 5.31 1.71 -31.81
CA ILE A 375 4.66 0.60 -32.51
C ILE A 375 4.76 0.83 -34.00
N HIS A 376 5.43 -0.07 -34.72
CA HIS A 376 5.66 0.02 -36.16
C HIS A 376 4.47 -0.55 -36.97
N ASP A 377 3.66 -1.44 -36.38
CA ASP A 377 2.50 -2.05 -37.03
C ASP A 377 1.24 -1.90 -36.18
N LEU A 378 0.39 -0.93 -36.58
CA LEU A 378 -0.87 -0.66 -35.92
C LEU A 378 -1.90 -1.80 -36.10
N SER A 379 -1.75 -2.68 -37.10
CA SER A 379 -2.63 -3.84 -37.33
C SER A 379 -2.49 -4.87 -36.23
N PHE A 380 -1.32 -4.93 -35.60
CA PHE A 380 -1.04 -5.77 -34.43
C PHE A 380 -1.92 -5.39 -33.23
N LYS A 381 -2.06 -4.09 -32.94
CA LYS A 381 -2.83 -3.63 -31.79
C LYS A 381 -4.33 -3.88 -31.91
N ALA A 382 -4.87 -3.82 -33.13
CA ALA A 382 -6.33 -3.90 -33.35
C ALA A 382 -6.86 -5.35 -33.42
N THR A 383 -6.06 -6.28 -33.92
CA THR A 383 -6.57 -7.64 -34.26
C THR A 383 -5.90 -8.77 -33.48
N THR A 384 -4.62 -8.66 -33.14
CA THR A 384 -3.86 -9.79 -32.61
C THR A 384 -3.65 -9.71 -31.09
N LEU A 385 -3.50 -8.52 -30.53
CA LEU A 385 -3.31 -8.34 -29.09
C LEU A 385 -4.46 -8.89 -28.23
N PRO A 386 -5.74 -8.61 -28.53
CA PRO A 386 -6.86 -9.19 -27.80
C PRO A 386 -6.93 -10.73 -27.91
N ILE A 387 -6.50 -11.29 -29.04
CA ILE A 387 -6.48 -12.75 -29.25
C ILE A 387 -5.37 -13.40 -28.43
N ILE A 388 -4.19 -12.80 -28.39
CA ILE A 388 -3.05 -13.31 -27.60
C ILE A 388 -3.33 -13.21 -26.11
N LEU A 389 -3.88 -12.09 -25.63
CA LEU A 389 -4.27 -11.90 -24.22
C LEU A 389 -5.33 -12.91 -23.80
N ASN A 390 -6.38 -13.14 -24.60
CA ASN A 390 -7.40 -14.14 -24.31
C ASN A 390 -6.83 -15.58 -24.27
N VAL A 391 -5.88 -15.91 -25.15
CA VAL A 391 -5.24 -17.25 -25.15
C VAL A 391 -4.34 -17.44 -23.94
N LEU A 392 -3.62 -16.40 -23.52
CA LEU A 392 -2.76 -16.45 -22.31
C LEU A 392 -3.58 -16.51 -21.02
N ASP A 393 -4.70 -15.77 -20.93
CA ASP A 393 -5.63 -15.85 -19.81
C ASP A 393 -6.27 -17.24 -19.68
N ILE A 394 -6.71 -17.83 -20.79
CA ILE A 394 -7.24 -19.21 -20.81
C ILE A 394 -6.17 -20.22 -20.40
N PHE A 395 -4.94 -20.02 -20.84
CA PHE A 395 -3.82 -20.92 -20.50
C PHE A 395 -3.42 -20.78 -19.01
N SER A 396 -3.39 -19.56 -18.46
CA SER A 396 -3.11 -19.31 -17.03
C SER A 396 -4.17 -19.90 -16.12
N VAL A 397 -5.46 -19.78 -16.48
CA VAL A 397 -6.57 -20.39 -15.73
C VAL A 397 -6.51 -21.92 -15.80
N ALA A 398 -6.17 -22.50 -16.96
CA ALA A 398 -6.02 -23.94 -17.12
C ALA A 398 -4.82 -24.49 -16.32
N VAL A 399 -3.71 -23.77 -16.27
CA VAL A 399 -2.54 -24.11 -15.45
C VAL A 399 -2.85 -24.03 -13.96
N MET A 400 -3.55 -22.98 -13.50
CA MET A 400 -3.97 -22.89 -12.10
C MET A 400 -4.93 -24.01 -11.70
N ALA A 401 -5.92 -24.34 -12.56
CA ALA A 401 -6.84 -25.43 -12.31
C ALA A 401 -6.12 -26.81 -12.25
N PHE A 402 -5.11 -27.01 -13.08
CA PHE A 402 -4.26 -28.21 -13.05
C PHE A 402 -3.46 -28.32 -11.76
N PHE A 403 -2.83 -27.22 -11.29
CA PHE A 403 -2.10 -27.21 -10.01
C PHE A 403 -3.02 -27.43 -8.82
N MET A 404 -4.20 -26.80 -8.79
CA MET A 404 -5.18 -27.04 -7.73
C MET A 404 -5.63 -28.50 -7.69
N SER A 405 -5.81 -29.15 -8.86
CA SER A 405 -6.14 -30.56 -8.93
C SER A 405 -5.00 -31.47 -8.42
N LEU A 406 -3.75 -31.12 -8.69
CA LEU A 406 -2.56 -31.83 -8.17
C LEU A 406 -2.45 -31.69 -6.65
N VAL A 407 -2.68 -30.51 -6.10
CA VAL A 407 -2.68 -30.26 -4.63
C VAL A 407 -3.81 -31.06 -3.96
N ALA A 408 -5.02 -31.03 -4.53
CA ALA A 408 -6.15 -31.81 -4.05
C ALA A 408 -5.89 -33.32 -4.11
N TYR A 409 -5.29 -33.79 -5.19
CA TYR A 409 -4.88 -35.19 -5.34
C TYR A 409 -3.80 -35.62 -4.37
N SER A 410 -2.81 -34.76 -4.12
CA SER A 410 -1.75 -34.98 -3.11
C SER A 410 -2.33 -35.07 -1.70
N ALA A 411 -3.26 -34.15 -1.35
CA ALA A 411 -3.98 -34.18 -0.08
C ALA A 411 -4.84 -35.44 0.07
N TYR A 412 -5.51 -35.87 -1.00
CA TYR A 412 -6.28 -37.14 -1.03
C TYR A 412 -5.36 -38.35 -0.77
N LEU A 413 -4.21 -38.44 -1.43
CA LEU A 413 -3.24 -39.53 -1.23
C LEU A 413 -2.66 -39.53 0.20
N SER A 414 -2.36 -38.36 0.77
CA SER A 414 -1.89 -38.20 2.16
C SER A 414 -2.96 -38.71 3.16
N ASN A 415 -4.23 -38.33 2.97
CA ASN A 415 -5.32 -38.78 3.81
C ASN A 415 -5.60 -40.30 3.67
N ARG A 416 -5.40 -40.85 2.48
CA ARG A 416 -5.51 -42.29 2.24
C ARG A 416 -4.40 -43.09 2.95
N LYS A 417 -3.15 -42.57 2.95
CA LYS A 417 -2.03 -43.12 3.71
C LYS A 417 -2.28 -43.10 5.22
N LYS A 418 -2.78 -41.95 5.76
CA LYS A 418 -3.16 -41.86 7.18
C LYS A 418 -4.25 -42.88 7.59
N LYS A 419 -5.29 -43.06 6.75
CA LYS A 419 -6.34 -44.05 7.00
C LYS A 419 -5.82 -45.49 6.93
N SER A 420 -4.83 -45.79 6.07
CA SER A 420 -4.25 -47.15 5.98
C SER A 420 -3.31 -47.47 7.16
N MET A 421 -2.60 -46.45 7.69
CA MET A 421 -1.75 -46.61 8.88
C MET A 421 -2.58 -46.80 10.17
N ASN A 422 -3.69 -46.09 10.31
CA ASN A 422 -4.60 -46.25 11.46
C ASN A 422 -5.34 -47.60 11.44
N LYS A 423 -5.46 -48.29 10.27
CA LYS A 423 -6.04 -49.62 10.18
C LYS A 423 -5.04 -50.77 10.48
N LYS A 424 -3.75 -50.47 10.52
CA LYS A 424 -2.69 -51.46 10.89
C LYS A 424 -2.28 -51.43 12.35
N ASN A 425 -2.69 -50.39 13.09
CA ASN A 425 -2.34 -50.17 14.49
C ASN A 425 -3.56 -50.29 15.45
N GLY A 426 -4.72 -50.75 14.98
CA GLY A 426 -5.87 -51.18 15.75
C GLY A 426 -6.23 -52.63 15.39
#